data_df2627b78e159dc45f3644b51cb9d88a
#
_entry.id   df2627b78e159dc45f3644b51cb9d88a
#
_cell.length_a   1.000
_cell.length_b   1.000
_cell.length_c   1.000
_cell.angle_alpha   90.00
_cell.angle_beta   90.00
_cell.angle_gamma   90.00
#
_symmetry.space_group_name_H-M   'P 1'
#
loop_
_entity.id
_entity.type
_entity.pdbx_description
1 polymer ?
#
loop_
_entity_poly.entity_id
_entity_poly.type
_entity_poly.pdbx_seq_one_letter_code
_entity_poly.pdbx_strand_id
1 'polypeptide(L)'
;LTSELQGDFLNLDKVLAIYEEFDMVWVAHYFQGLLKQADYQLRPASLPILLLHVGIAVQRMLAGQFLYHRQDLPPLVPKEEALARKFLQGVGKQYKCRIPASEAYSIGRLLEAYQAMHELASQVIYQGRPLDLTRLVQDLGQHLQDLAGLDFLSDADFKDRFHLHIQGLIERLHYQVELPNLFLQDMKRQYPLVFDLAVTVSTWLGARLGVVLSEAEIGLIAVHI
;
A
#
# COMPACT_ATOMS: atom_id res chain seq x y z
N LEU A 1 -11.68 -20.93 -1.97
CA LEU A 1 -10.58 -20.49 -2.87
C LEU A 1 -10.14 -19.06 -2.59
N THR A 2 -11.05 -18.10 -2.35
CA THR A 2 -10.71 -16.70 -2.05
C THR A 2 -10.06 -16.53 -0.67
N SER A 3 -10.52 -17.26 0.36
CA SER A 3 -9.96 -17.15 1.72
C SER A 3 -8.57 -17.78 1.86
N GLU A 4 -8.26 -18.82 1.10
CA GLU A 4 -6.94 -19.45 1.11
C GLU A 4 -5.89 -18.60 0.39
N LEU A 5 -6.26 -17.96 -0.73
CA LEU A 5 -5.36 -17.06 -1.46
C LEU A 5 -5.05 -15.78 -0.67
N GLN A 6 -6.06 -15.23 0.04
CA GLN A 6 -5.87 -14.05 0.88
C GLN A 6 -5.01 -14.33 2.12
N GLY A 7 -5.15 -15.51 2.76
CA GLY A 7 -4.31 -15.92 3.89
C GLY A 7 -2.85 -16.03 3.51
N ASP A 8 -2.56 -16.37 2.25
CA ASP A 8 -1.22 -16.63 1.78
C ASP A 8 -0.39 -15.37 1.50
N PHE A 9 -0.98 -14.30 0.97
CA PHE A 9 -0.27 -13.04 0.72
C PHE A 9 -0.06 -12.18 1.96
N LEU A 10 -0.90 -12.35 2.98
CA LEU A 10 -0.82 -11.60 4.24
C LEU A 10 -0.01 -12.33 5.31
N ASN A 11 0.56 -13.49 5.01
CA ASN A 11 1.43 -14.20 5.92
C ASN A 11 2.80 -13.52 5.95
N LEU A 12 3.19 -13.02 7.15
CA LEU A 12 4.46 -12.34 7.37
C LEU A 12 5.66 -13.18 6.90
N ASP A 13 5.64 -14.49 7.13
CA ASP A 13 6.73 -15.40 6.72
C ASP A 13 6.89 -15.45 5.21
N LYS A 14 5.80 -15.37 4.44
CA LYS A 14 5.85 -15.31 2.97
C LYS A 14 6.37 -13.97 2.46
N VAL A 15 5.97 -12.86 3.10
CA VAL A 15 6.52 -11.53 2.78
C VAL A 15 8.02 -11.51 3.02
N LEU A 16 8.50 -12.11 4.11
CA LEU A 16 9.92 -12.19 4.43
C LEU A 16 10.70 -13.04 3.41
N ALA A 17 10.08 -14.10 2.89
CA ALA A 17 10.71 -15.02 1.93
C ALA A 17 10.82 -14.48 0.49
N ILE A 18 10.11 -13.39 0.15
CA ILE A 18 10.15 -12.80 -1.20
C ILE A 18 11.49 -12.11 -1.51
N TYR A 19 12.20 -11.64 -0.47
CA TYR A 19 13.41 -10.84 -0.61
C TYR A 19 14.66 -11.69 -0.42
N GLU A 20 15.29 -12.09 -1.53
CA GLU A 20 16.54 -12.87 -1.50
C GLU A 20 17.81 -11.98 -1.49
N GLU A 21 17.68 -10.72 -1.94
CA GLU A 21 18.84 -9.82 -2.14
C GLU A 21 19.32 -9.13 -0.86
N PHE A 22 18.50 -9.15 0.22
CA PHE A 22 18.84 -8.54 1.51
C PHE A 22 18.07 -9.21 2.66
N ASP A 23 18.57 -9.01 3.89
CA ASP A 23 17.95 -9.57 5.10
C ASP A 23 16.66 -8.82 5.46
N MET A 24 15.54 -9.24 4.85
CA MET A 24 14.22 -8.69 5.14
C MET A 24 13.77 -8.97 6.58
N VAL A 25 14.26 -10.05 7.21
CA VAL A 25 13.94 -10.36 8.61
C VAL A 25 14.52 -9.28 9.52
N TRP A 26 15.78 -8.88 9.28
CA TRP A 26 16.38 -7.77 10.00
C TRP A 26 15.62 -6.46 9.77
N VAL A 27 15.27 -6.15 8.52
CA VAL A 27 14.51 -4.93 8.16
C VAL A 27 13.19 -4.90 8.90
N ALA A 28 12.44 -6.00 8.89
CA ALA A 28 11.14 -6.11 9.56
C ALA A 28 11.27 -5.92 11.09
N HIS A 29 12.21 -6.61 11.73
CA HIS A 29 12.44 -6.48 13.17
C HIS A 29 12.88 -5.07 13.57
N TYR A 30 13.81 -4.48 12.81
CA TYR A 30 14.27 -3.13 13.07
C TYR A 30 13.15 -2.10 12.93
N PHE A 31 12.36 -2.19 11.84
CA PHE A 31 11.24 -1.29 11.60
C PHE A 31 10.16 -1.42 12.69
N GLN A 32 9.75 -2.65 13.01
CA GLN A 32 8.78 -2.90 14.09
C GLN A 32 9.29 -2.41 15.45
N GLY A 33 10.59 -2.58 15.72
CA GLY A 33 11.22 -2.07 16.94
C GLY A 33 11.12 -0.55 17.06
N LEU A 34 11.30 0.18 15.94
CA LEU A 34 11.13 1.63 15.90
C LEU A 34 9.67 2.05 16.11
N LEU A 35 8.72 1.37 15.48
CA LEU A 35 7.29 1.62 15.66
C LEU A 35 6.90 1.44 17.13
N LYS A 36 7.35 0.35 17.77
CA LYS A 36 7.09 0.08 19.17
C LYS A 36 7.70 1.13 20.10
N GLN A 37 8.94 1.56 19.84
CA GLN A 37 9.60 2.62 20.65
C GLN A 37 8.89 3.96 20.55
N ALA A 38 8.26 4.24 19.43
CA ALA A 38 7.52 5.48 19.18
C ALA A 38 6.04 5.41 19.60
N ASP A 39 5.62 4.31 20.21
CA ASP A 39 4.20 4.01 20.49
C ASP A 39 3.33 4.28 19.24
N TYR A 40 3.75 3.68 18.11
CA TYR A 40 3.08 3.87 16.84
C TYR A 40 2.02 2.80 16.64
N GLN A 41 0.76 3.20 16.71
CA GLN A 41 -0.37 2.29 16.63
C GLN A 41 -0.65 1.91 15.17
N LEU A 42 -0.60 0.60 14.89
CA LEU A 42 -0.99 0.01 13.61
C LEU A 42 -1.99 -1.10 13.85
N ARG A 43 -2.91 -1.30 12.91
CA ARG A 43 -3.74 -2.51 12.91
C ARG A 43 -2.83 -3.73 12.63
N PRO A 44 -2.96 -4.82 13.38
CA PRO A 44 -2.15 -6.04 13.15
C PRO A 44 -2.23 -6.54 11.70
N ALA A 45 -3.41 -6.48 11.08
CA ALA A 45 -3.63 -6.88 9.69
C ALA A 45 -2.91 -5.98 8.65
N SER A 46 -2.56 -4.75 9.00
CA SER A 46 -1.86 -3.83 8.10
C SER A 46 -0.34 -4.03 8.09
N LEU A 47 0.20 -4.67 9.12
CA LEU A 47 1.65 -4.82 9.28
C LEU A 47 2.32 -5.62 8.15
N PRO A 48 1.81 -6.76 7.68
CA PRO A 48 2.42 -7.51 6.58
C PRO A 48 2.51 -6.68 5.29
N ILE A 49 1.44 -5.94 4.94
CA ILE A 49 1.40 -5.11 3.75
C ILE A 49 2.35 -3.91 3.88
N LEU A 50 2.39 -3.26 5.04
CA LEU A 50 3.34 -2.18 5.31
C LEU A 50 4.78 -2.68 5.18
N LEU A 51 5.11 -3.85 5.74
CA LEU A 51 6.43 -4.45 5.63
C LEU A 51 6.78 -4.83 4.19
N LEU A 52 5.81 -5.25 3.39
CA LEU A 52 5.99 -5.47 1.96
C LEU A 52 6.43 -4.16 1.26
N HIS A 53 5.73 -3.06 1.49
CA HIS A 53 6.08 -1.77 0.92
C HIS A 53 7.44 -1.25 1.41
N VAL A 54 7.74 -1.44 2.68
CA VAL A 54 9.05 -1.11 3.25
C VAL A 54 10.15 -1.95 2.60
N GLY A 55 9.93 -3.26 2.40
CA GLY A 55 10.87 -4.15 1.72
C GLY A 55 11.14 -3.70 0.28
N ILE A 56 10.09 -3.38 -0.48
CA ILE A 56 10.20 -2.82 -1.83
C ILE A 56 11.05 -1.54 -1.82
N ALA A 57 10.79 -0.63 -0.89
CA ALA A 57 11.55 0.60 -0.79
C ALA A 57 13.03 0.35 -0.47
N VAL A 58 13.32 -0.57 0.45
CA VAL A 58 14.69 -0.95 0.82
C VAL A 58 15.42 -1.59 -0.36
N GLN A 59 14.80 -2.55 -1.05
CA GLN A 59 15.38 -3.20 -2.23
C GLN A 59 15.73 -2.18 -3.31
N ARG A 60 14.82 -1.28 -3.63
CA ARG A 60 15.02 -0.21 -4.58
C ARG A 60 16.20 0.70 -4.17
N MET A 61 16.26 1.09 -2.90
CA MET A 61 17.33 1.93 -2.38
C MET A 61 18.69 1.24 -2.42
N LEU A 62 18.75 -0.06 -2.11
CA LEU A 62 19.99 -0.85 -2.20
C LEU A 62 20.45 -1.02 -3.65
N ALA A 63 19.52 -1.07 -4.61
CA ALA A 63 19.82 -1.04 -6.03
C ALA A 63 20.22 0.37 -6.57
N GLY A 64 20.29 1.39 -5.69
CA GLY A 64 20.64 2.74 -6.09
C GLY A 64 19.53 3.50 -6.84
N GLN A 65 18.32 2.98 -6.84
CA GLN A 65 17.17 3.58 -7.50
C GLN A 65 16.43 4.49 -6.51
N PHE A 66 16.79 5.77 -6.43
CA PHE A 66 16.21 6.70 -5.48
C PHE A 66 15.02 7.46 -6.08
N LEU A 67 14.02 7.76 -5.22
CA LEU A 67 12.90 8.62 -5.58
C LEU A 67 13.28 10.10 -5.36
N TYR A 68 12.99 10.90 -6.37
CA TYR A 68 13.12 12.35 -6.30
C TYR A 68 11.73 12.96 -6.23
N HIS A 69 11.43 13.58 -5.09
CA HIS A 69 10.13 14.21 -4.88
C HIS A 69 10.14 15.66 -5.36
N ARG A 70 8.98 16.10 -5.87
CA ARG A 70 8.76 17.50 -6.24
C ARG A 70 8.76 18.36 -4.96
N GLN A 71 9.22 19.61 -5.10
CA GLN A 71 9.31 20.54 -3.96
C GLN A 71 7.95 21.02 -3.43
N ASP A 72 6.88 20.82 -4.18
CA ASP A 72 5.51 21.25 -3.90
C ASP A 72 4.67 20.19 -3.16
N LEU A 73 5.28 19.12 -2.66
CA LEU A 73 4.57 18.10 -1.89
C LEU A 73 4.25 18.59 -0.46
N PRO A 74 3.10 18.19 0.10
CA PRO A 74 2.74 18.56 1.47
C PRO A 74 3.78 18.05 2.48
N PRO A 75 4.08 18.81 3.54
CA PRO A 75 5.02 18.37 4.57
C PRO A 75 4.52 17.09 5.25
N LEU A 76 5.46 16.27 5.69
CA LEU A 76 5.16 15.11 6.55
C LEU A 76 4.75 15.57 7.96
N VAL A 77 3.96 14.76 8.63
CA VAL A 77 3.77 14.87 10.06
C VAL A 77 5.13 14.65 10.75
N PRO A 78 5.53 15.49 11.71
CA PRO A 78 6.86 15.44 12.31
C PRO A 78 7.23 14.08 12.93
N LYS A 79 6.27 13.34 13.47
CA LYS A 79 6.48 12.01 14.06
C LYS A 79 6.89 10.99 13.00
N GLU A 80 6.18 10.94 11.88
CA GLU A 80 6.43 10.05 10.76
C GLU A 80 7.74 10.39 10.06
N GLU A 81 8.05 11.67 9.91
CA GLU A 81 9.32 12.12 9.36
C GLU A 81 10.50 11.67 10.23
N ALA A 82 10.40 11.84 11.54
CA ALA A 82 11.45 11.43 12.48
C ALA A 82 11.66 9.90 12.46
N LEU A 83 10.57 9.12 12.43
CA LEU A 83 10.62 7.66 12.32
C LEU A 83 11.27 7.23 10.99
N ALA A 84 10.84 7.82 9.88
CA ALA A 84 11.38 7.52 8.56
C ALA A 84 12.89 7.81 8.49
N ARG A 85 13.31 8.97 8.98
CA ARG A 85 14.74 9.32 9.03
C ARG A 85 15.54 8.35 9.88
N LYS A 86 15.05 7.97 11.07
CA LYS A 86 15.70 7.01 11.96
C LYS A 86 15.80 5.63 11.32
N PHE A 87 14.74 5.18 10.64
CA PHE A 87 14.74 3.92 9.90
C PHE A 87 15.81 3.92 8.80
N LEU A 88 15.83 4.94 7.95
CA LEU A 88 16.80 5.05 6.85
C LEU A 88 18.24 5.15 7.32
N GLN A 89 18.50 5.82 8.45
CA GLN A 89 19.83 5.84 9.07
C GLN A 89 20.29 4.44 9.47
N GLY A 90 19.41 3.63 10.05
CA GLY A 90 19.69 2.24 10.40
C GLY A 90 19.95 1.36 9.19
N VAL A 91 19.12 1.46 8.16
CA VAL A 91 19.29 0.74 6.88
C VAL A 91 20.63 1.12 6.24
N GLY A 92 20.93 2.43 6.11
CA GLY A 92 22.18 2.90 5.56
C GLY A 92 23.42 2.41 6.33
N LYS A 93 23.32 2.31 7.67
CA LYS A 93 24.39 1.78 8.54
C LYS A 93 24.54 0.25 8.35
N GLN A 94 23.44 -0.48 8.33
CA GLN A 94 23.43 -1.94 8.19
C GLN A 94 24.05 -2.38 6.86
N TYR A 95 23.64 -1.75 5.78
CA TYR A 95 24.05 -2.12 4.42
C TYR A 95 25.20 -1.27 3.88
N LYS A 96 25.79 -0.41 4.74
CA LYS A 96 26.93 0.46 4.40
C LYS A 96 26.72 1.28 3.12
N CYS A 97 25.49 1.76 2.92
CA CYS A 97 25.09 2.54 1.77
C CYS A 97 24.62 3.95 2.18
N ARG A 98 24.76 4.92 1.27
CA ARG A 98 24.24 6.27 1.48
C ARG A 98 22.83 6.37 0.90
N ILE A 99 21.85 6.59 1.76
CA ILE A 99 20.46 6.79 1.37
C ILE A 99 20.17 8.31 1.40
N PRO A 100 19.66 8.90 0.30
CA PRO A 100 19.28 10.31 0.26
C PRO A 100 18.17 10.63 1.25
N ALA A 101 18.19 11.85 1.81
CA ALA A 101 17.16 12.30 2.74
C ALA A 101 15.74 12.36 2.11
N SER A 102 15.66 12.49 0.77
CA SER A 102 14.40 12.45 0.02
C SER A 102 13.63 11.15 0.22
N GLU A 103 14.31 10.02 0.47
CA GLU A 103 13.65 8.74 0.73
C GLU A 103 12.86 8.73 2.04
N ALA A 104 13.21 9.61 3.00
CA ALA A 104 12.43 9.77 4.22
C ALA A 104 10.98 10.21 3.93
N TYR A 105 10.77 10.95 2.86
CA TYR A 105 9.43 11.34 2.44
C TYR A 105 8.59 10.11 2.04
N SER A 106 9.13 9.19 1.25
CA SER A 106 8.43 7.97 0.83
C SER A 106 8.03 7.11 2.02
N ILE A 107 8.97 6.85 2.94
CA ILE A 107 8.71 6.05 4.14
C ILE A 107 7.74 6.78 5.09
N GLY A 108 7.90 8.09 5.27
CA GLY A 108 6.99 8.89 6.08
C GLY A 108 5.56 8.88 5.54
N ARG A 109 5.38 9.01 4.23
CA ARG A 109 4.04 8.92 3.59
C ARG A 109 3.42 7.53 3.73
N LEU A 110 4.23 6.46 3.66
CA LEU A 110 3.73 5.11 4.00
C LEU A 110 3.25 5.05 5.44
N LEU A 111 4.01 5.58 6.40
CA LEU A 111 3.61 5.61 7.80
C LEU A 111 2.32 6.40 7.99
N GLU A 112 2.20 7.61 7.44
CA GLU A 112 0.97 8.42 7.51
C GLU A 112 -0.23 7.67 6.91
N ALA A 113 -0.08 7.06 5.74
CA ALA A 113 -1.13 6.29 5.11
C ALA A 113 -1.61 5.15 6.01
N TYR A 114 -0.69 4.41 6.65
CA TYR A 114 -1.04 3.30 7.52
C TYR A 114 -1.50 3.73 8.92
N GLN A 115 -1.17 4.94 9.38
CA GLN A 115 -1.73 5.51 10.60
C GLN A 115 -3.14 6.06 10.38
N ALA A 116 -3.37 6.80 9.30
CA ALA A 116 -4.71 7.27 8.92
C ALA A 116 -5.71 6.11 8.77
N MET A 117 -5.20 4.91 8.48
CA MET A 117 -5.95 3.65 8.48
C MET A 117 -6.48 3.22 9.85
N HIS A 118 -6.11 3.86 10.94
CA HIS A 118 -6.71 3.59 12.25
C HIS A 118 -8.16 4.09 12.33
N GLU A 119 -8.49 5.13 11.57
CA GLU A 119 -9.85 5.62 11.39
C GLU A 119 -10.23 5.45 9.91
N LEU A 120 -11.16 4.55 9.63
CA LEU A 120 -11.76 4.46 8.30
C LEU A 120 -12.42 5.80 7.98
N ALA A 121 -11.79 6.57 7.10
CA ALA A 121 -12.38 7.82 6.67
C ALA A 121 -13.67 7.53 5.90
N SER A 122 -14.80 8.03 6.38
CA SER A 122 -16.06 7.95 5.65
C SER A 122 -16.07 8.86 4.43
N GLN A 123 -15.26 9.92 4.46
CA GLN A 123 -15.14 10.90 3.37
C GLN A 123 -13.68 11.30 3.18
N VAL A 124 -13.30 11.50 1.91
CA VAL A 124 -11.99 12.03 1.51
C VAL A 124 -12.19 13.21 0.55
N ILE A 125 -11.23 14.12 0.47
CA ILE A 125 -11.26 15.19 -0.53
C ILE A 125 -10.54 14.71 -1.78
N TYR A 126 -11.26 14.66 -2.89
CA TYR A 126 -10.70 14.30 -4.19
C TYR A 126 -11.02 15.39 -5.22
N GLN A 127 -10.01 15.92 -5.90
CA GLN A 127 -10.15 17.04 -6.85
C GLN A 127 -10.94 18.24 -6.27
N GLY A 128 -10.71 18.55 -4.97
CA GLY A 128 -11.36 19.66 -4.27
C GLY A 128 -12.82 19.41 -3.87
N ARG A 129 -13.34 18.19 -4.02
CA ARG A 129 -14.72 17.83 -3.65
C ARG A 129 -14.73 16.71 -2.61
N PRO A 130 -15.68 16.72 -1.67
CA PRO A 130 -15.87 15.59 -0.78
C PRO A 130 -16.35 14.37 -1.57
N LEU A 131 -15.67 13.25 -1.39
CA LEU A 131 -16.02 11.93 -1.93
C LEU A 131 -16.43 11.03 -0.77
N ASP A 132 -17.64 10.50 -0.81
CA ASP A 132 -18.12 9.51 0.15
C ASP A 132 -17.48 8.15 -0.19
N LEU A 133 -16.43 7.84 0.55
CA LEU A 133 -15.62 6.63 0.34
C LEU A 133 -16.39 5.37 0.74
N THR A 134 -17.17 5.44 1.82
CA THR A 134 -18.00 4.31 2.28
C THR A 134 -18.99 3.91 1.20
N ARG A 135 -19.68 4.89 0.62
CA ARG A 135 -20.62 4.66 -0.48
C ARG A 135 -19.91 4.16 -1.73
N LEU A 136 -18.75 4.70 -2.09
CA LEU A 136 -17.97 4.27 -3.24
C LEU A 136 -17.61 2.77 -3.14
N VAL A 137 -17.15 2.32 -1.96
CA VAL A 137 -16.81 0.91 -1.72
C VAL A 137 -18.04 0.02 -1.73
N GLN A 138 -19.17 0.49 -1.18
CA GLN A 138 -20.44 -0.26 -1.23
C GLN A 138 -20.96 -0.42 -2.65
N ASP A 139 -20.98 0.68 -3.44
CA ASP A 139 -21.42 0.67 -4.83
C ASP A 139 -20.52 -0.25 -5.70
N LEU A 140 -19.20 -0.26 -5.44
CA LEU A 140 -18.27 -1.17 -6.10
C LEU A 140 -18.56 -2.63 -5.74
N GLY A 141 -18.78 -2.94 -4.46
CA GLY A 141 -19.12 -4.29 -4.02
C GLY A 141 -20.40 -4.79 -4.65
N GLN A 142 -21.44 -3.95 -4.72
CA GLN A 142 -22.67 -4.29 -5.42
C GLN A 142 -22.43 -4.54 -6.91
N HIS A 143 -21.63 -3.71 -7.57
CA HIS A 143 -21.27 -3.91 -8.97
C HIS A 143 -20.57 -5.26 -9.22
N LEU A 144 -19.66 -5.66 -8.35
CA LEU A 144 -18.96 -6.94 -8.45
C LEU A 144 -19.88 -8.13 -8.18
N GLN A 145 -20.82 -7.98 -7.25
CA GLN A 145 -21.84 -8.99 -7.00
C GLN A 145 -22.76 -9.17 -8.22
N ASP A 146 -23.21 -8.08 -8.82
CA ASP A 146 -24.09 -8.11 -9.99
C ASP A 146 -23.38 -8.69 -11.23
N LEU A 147 -22.09 -8.38 -11.39
CA LEU A 147 -21.30 -8.78 -12.57
C LEU A 147 -20.79 -10.21 -12.49
N ALA A 148 -20.26 -10.62 -11.33
CA ALA A 148 -19.52 -11.86 -11.15
C ALA A 148 -20.14 -12.81 -10.10
N GLY A 149 -21.22 -12.42 -9.44
CA GLY A 149 -21.84 -13.17 -8.36
C GLY A 149 -20.96 -13.25 -7.09
N LEU A 150 -19.98 -12.36 -6.96
CA LEU A 150 -18.99 -12.37 -5.87
C LEU A 150 -19.42 -11.39 -4.78
N ASP A 151 -19.76 -11.91 -3.61
CA ASP A 151 -20.10 -11.10 -2.44
C ASP A 151 -18.81 -10.81 -1.62
N PHE A 152 -18.09 -9.78 -2.03
CA PHE A 152 -16.86 -9.34 -1.34
C PHE A 152 -17.14 -8.59 -0.03
N LEU A 153 -18.36 -8.05 0.15
CA LEU A 153 -18.67 -7.18 1.27
C LEU A 153 -19.25 -7.92 2.47
N SER A 154 -19.54 -9.22 2.35
CA SER A 154 -19.97 -10.05 3.47
C SER A 154 -18.86 -10.34 4.47
N ASP A 155 -17.60 -10.33 4.03
CA ASP A 155 -16.41 -10.40 4.89
C ASP A 155 -16.04 -9.00 5.39
N ALA A 156 -16.26 -8.75 6.68
CA ALA A 156 -15.98 -7.45 7.30
C ALA A 156 -14.47 -7.09 7.26
N ASP A 157 -13.60 -8.07 7.45
CA ASP A 157 -12.15 -7.86 7.40
C ASP A 157 -11.68 -7.53 5.98
N PHE A 158 -12.24 -8.20 4.98
CA PHE A 158 -11.98 -7.87 3.57
C PHE A 158 -12.46 -6.46 3.25
N LYS A 159 -13.72 -6.15 3.61
CA LYS A 159 -14.31 -4.84 3.38
C LYS A 159 -13.46 -3.71 3.95
N ASP A 160 -12.99 -3.85 5.18
CA ASP A 160 -12.17 -2.85 5.85
C ASP A 160 -10.81 -2.69 5.15
N ARG A 161 -10.12 -3.80 4.82
CA ARG A 161 -8.85 -3.75 4.08
C ARG A 161 -9.02 -3.12 2.71
N PHE A 162 -10.08 -3.49 2.00
CA PHE A 162 -10.34 -2.96 0.66
C PHE A 162 -10.69 -1.48 0.71
N HIS A 163 -11.51 -1.05 1.69
CA HIS A 163 -11.80 0.37 1.92
C HIS A 163 -10.51 1.19 2.11
N LEU A 164 -9.61 0.68 2.95
CA LEU A 164 -8.31 1.32 3.20
C LEU A 164 -7.45 1.38 1.94
N HIS A 165 -7.45 0.33 1.14
CA HIS A 165 -6.74 0.32 -0.13
C HIS A 165 -7.27 1.40 -1.09
N ILE A 166 -8.60 1.52 -1.22
CA ILE A 166 -9.24 2.54 -2.05
C ILE A 166 -8.97 3.95 -1.50
N GLN A 167 -8.98 4.14 -0.19
CA GLN A 167 -8.57 5.42 0.43
C GLN A 167 -7.15 5.79 0.02
N GLY A 168 -6.19 4.87 0.18
CA GLY A 168 -4.80 5.09 -0.21
C GLY A 168 -4.61 5.31 -1.72
N LEU A 169 -5.40 4.62 -2.56
CA LEU A 169 -5.44 4.86 -4.02
C LEU A 169 -5.85 6.31 -4.32
N ILE A 170 -6.94 6.79 -3.70
CA ILE A 170 -7.44 8.15 -3.92
C ILE A 170 -6.42 9.19 -3.48
N GLU A 171 -5.74 8.97 -2.35
CA GLU A 171 -4.66 9.84 -1.88
C GLU A 171 -3.49 9.86 -2.88
N ARG A 172 -3.04 8.71 -3.38
CA ARG A 172 -1.98 8.64 -4.40
C ARG A 172 -2.37 9.36 -5.69
N LEU A 173 -3.61 9.17 -6.16
CA LEU A 173 -4.13 9.90 -7.32
C LEU A 173 -4.18 11.41 -7.09
N HIS A 174 -4.57 11.83 -5.88
CA HIS A 174 -4.63 13.25 -5.51
C HIS A 174 -3.23 13.90 -5.51
N TYR A 175 -2.24 13.19 -4.96
CA TYR A 175 -0.86 13.69 -4.87
C TYR A 175 0.02 13.29 -6.06
N GLN A 176 -0.53 12.60 -7.07
CA GLN A 176 0.20 12.10 -8.24
C GLN A 176 1.45 11.26 -7.87
N VAL A 177 1.31 10.45 -6.83
CA VAL A 177 2.35 9.52 -6.38
C VAL A 177 2.13 8.17 -7.04
N GLU A 178 3.13 7.66 -7.77
CA GLU A 178 3.11 6.30 -8.29
C GLU A 178 3.89 5.36 -7.35
N LEU A 179 3.28 4.23 -7.01
CA LEU A 179 3.97 3.13 -6.34
C LEU A 179 4.37 2.09 -7.38
N PRO A 180 5.66 1.76 -7.50
CA PRO A 180 6.08 0.67 -8.35
C PRO A 180 5.52 -0.65 -7.81
N ASN A 181 4.93 -1.47 -8.69
CA ASN A 181 4.43 -2.79 -8.33
C ASN A 181 5.39 -3.85 -8.86
N LEU A 182 6.25 -4.38 -8.01
CA LEU A 182 7.23 -5.41 -8.37
C LEU A 182 6.58 -6.77 -8.68
N PHE A 183 5.36 -7.01 -8.20
CA PHE A 183 4.63 -8.27 -8.41
C PHE A 183 3.71 -8.25 -9.63
N LEU A 184 3.65 -7.14 -10.37
CA LEU A 184 2.73 -6.98 -11.49
C LEU A 184 2.82 -8.13 -12.50
N GLN A 185 4.04 -8.50 -12.89
CA GLN A 185 4.25 -9.57 -13.88
C GLN A 185 3.90 -10.95 -13.33
N ASP A 186 4.22 -11.19 -12.06
CA ASP A 186 3.89 -12.44 -11.39
C ASP A 186 2.39 -12.57 -11.17
N MET A 187 1.69 -11.50 -10.79
CA MET A 187 0.24 -11.46 -10.68
C MET A 187 -0.42 -11.79 -12.02
N LYS A 188 -0.01 -11.15 -13.10
CA LYS A 188 -0.52 -11.43 -14.46
C LYS A 188 -0.33 -12.89 -14.88
N ARG A 189 0.80 -13.46 -14.52
CA ARG A 189 1.17 -14.84 -14.94
C ARG A 189 0.54 -15.91 -14.06
N GLN A 190 0.57 -15.72 -12.73
CA GLN A 190 0.16 -16.76 -11.78
C GLN A 190 -1.33 -16.67 -11.44
N TYR A 191 -1.91 -15.47 -11.47
CA TYR A 191 -3.29 -15.19 -11.07
C TYR A 191 -4.05 -14.38 -12.12
N PRO A 192 -4.12 -14.85 -13.38
CA PRO A 192 -4.71 -14.08 -14.48
C PRO A 192 -6.17 -13.69 -14.21
N LEU A 193 -6.97 -14.58 -13.63
CA LEU A 193 -8.39 -14.29 -13.32
C LEU A 193 -8.54 -13.20 -12.26
N VAL A 194 -7.66 -13.18 -11.25
CA VAL A 194 -7.65 -12.13 -10.22
C VAL A 194 -7.23 -10.80 -10.84
N PHE A 195 -6.25 -10.83 -11.75
CA PHE A 195 -5.82 -9.63 -12.46
C PHE A 195 -6.94 -9.09 -13.38
N ASP A 196 -7.66 -9.94 -14.10
CA ASP A 196 -8.81 -9.52 -14.94
C ASP A 196 -9.93 -8.90 -14.10
N LEU A 197 -10.17 -9.45 -12.91
CA LEU A 197 -11.12 -8.85 -11.97
C LEU A 197 -10.64 -7.47 -11.49
N ALA A 198 -9.34 -7.33 -11.19
CA ALA A 198 -8.74 -6.05 -10.82
C ALA A 198 -8.82 -5.02 -11.95
N VAL A 199 -8.69 -5.43 -13.22
CA VAL A 199 -8.93 -4.57 -14.39
C VAL A 199 -10.37 -4.08 -14.41
N THR A 200 -11.33 -4.95 -14.13
CA THR A 200 -12.75 -4.59 -14.04
C THR A 200 -13.01 -3.57 -12.95
N VAL A 201 -12.50 -3.82 -11.74
CA VAL A 201 -12.55 -2.89 -10.60
C VAL A 201 -11.94 -1.54 -10.96
N SER A 202 -10.75 -1.57 -11.57
CA SER A 202 -10.00 -0.37 -11.95
C SER A 202 -10.74 0.46 -13.00
N THR A 203 -11.38 -0.20 -13.97
CA THR A 203 -12.18 0.46 -15.00
C THR A 203 -13.39 1.15 -14.39
N TRP A 204 -14.08 0.47 -13.46
CA TRP A 204 -15.22 1.04 -12.78
C TRP A 204 -14.87 2.23 -11.89
N LEU A 205 -13.77 2.09 -11.10
CA LEU A 205 -13.24 3.18 -10.28
C LEU A 205 -12.78 4.36 -11.13
N GLY A 206 -12.05 4.08 -12.20
CA GLY A 206 -11.55 5.11 -13.12
C GLY A 206 -12.67 5.94 -13.72
N ALA A 207 -13.78 5.30 -14.13
CA ALA A 207 -14.97 5.99 -14.63
C ALA A 207 -15.62 6.91 -13.58
N ARG A 208 -15.62 6.50 -12.30
CA ARG A 208 -16.18 7.29 -11.19
C ARG A 208 -15.25 8.43 -10.74
N LEU A 209 -13.95 8.22 -10.80
CA LEU A 209 -12.93 9.20 -10.38
C LEU A 209 -12.49 10.12 -11.53
N GLY A 210 -12.88 9.83 -12.77
CA GLY A 210 -12.48 10.60 -13.95
C GLY A 210 -11.00 10.44 -14.32
N VAL A 211 -10.42 9.24 -14.07
CA VAL A 211 -9.00 8.92 -14.33
C VAL A 211 -8.84 7.56 -14.98
N VAL A 212 -7.69 7.34 -15.59
CA VAL A 212 -7.24 6.01 -16.01
C VAL A 212 -6.19 5.55 -14.99
N LEU A 213 -6.45 4.41 -14.34
CA LEU A 213 -5.50 3.83 -13.38
C LEU A 213 -4.33 3.18 -14.12
N SER A 214 -3.12 3.36 -13.58
CA SER A 214 -1.92 2.72 -14.13
C SER A 214 -1.94 1.21 -13.91
N GLU A 215 -1.17 0.46 -14.69
CA GLU A 215 -1.03 -0.99 -14.48
C GLU A 215 -0.49 -1.33 -13.08
N ALA A 216 0.34 -0.47 -12.52
CA ALA A 216 0.85 -0.64 -11.14
C ALA A 216 -0.30 -0.59 -10.12
N GLU A 217 -1.22 0.37 -10.24
CA GLU A 217 -2.40 0.46 -9.38
C GLU A 217 -3.37 -0.71 -9.59
N ILE A 218 -3.57 -1.16 -10.83
CA ILE A 218 -4.36 -2.36 -11.13
C ILE A 218 -3.78 -3.57 -10.41
N GLY A 219 -2.46 -3.75 -10.47
CA GLY A 219 -1.78 -4.84 -9.79
C GLY A 219 -1.85 -4.73 -8.26
N LEU A 220 -1.86 -3.52 -7.69
CA LEU A 220 -2.08 -3.30 -6.25
C LEU A 220 -3.52 -3.66 -5.86
N ILE A 221 -4.52 -3.33 -6.68
CA ILE A 221 -5.91 -3.76 -6.47
C ILE A 221 -6.00 -5.29 -6.51
N ALA A 222 -5.31 -5.95 -7.45
CA ALA A 222 -5.30 -7.41 -7.57
C ALA A 222 -4.77 -8.11 -6.30
N VAL A 223 -3.83 -7.51 -5.58
CA VAL A 223 -3.32 -8.05 -4.31
C VAL A 223 -4.39 -8.02 -3.20
N HIS A 224 -5.38 -7.13 -3.31
CA HIS A 224 -6.42 -6.93 -2.31
C HIS A 224 -7.75 -7.66 -2.62
N ILE A 225 -7.90 -8.22 -3.82
CA ILE A 225 -9.02 -9.06 -4.25
C ILE A 225 -8.69 -10.53 -4.02
#